data_477d4565d4ee66ae18ea4d3dee25432f
#
_entry.id   477d4565d4ee66ae18ea4d3dee25432f
#
_cell.length_a   1.000
_cell.length_b   1.000
_cell.length_c   1.000
_cell.angle_alpha   90.00
_cell.angle_beta   90.00
_cell.angle_gamma   90.00
#
_symmetry.space_group_name_H-M   'P 1'
#
loop_
_entity.id
_entity.type
_entity.pdbx_description
1 polymer ?
#
loop_
_entity_poly.entity_id
_entity_poly.type
_entity_poly.pdbx_seq_one_letter_code
_entity_poly.pdbx_strand_id
1 'polypeptide(L)'
;VTTFGKVENGTKDAGVVVKAPWQSIVKMDNRVQEVSIDLSAFSSDIQEVATSVTVGYRINQANAMTIYKEVGRKYEDVLILPRVPEVVKTVVAHYDASSLISNRDAVAEQMDAQLRSVLAQYNIDLSYISITNFDFTDTFTDAVEAKVKAQQEKEKAETDAEKRRVEAQATADADL
;
A
#
# COMPACT_ATOMS: atom_id res chain seq x y z
N VAL A 1 -18.88 4.18 -27.96
CA VAL A 1 -19.83 3.49 -28.87
C VAL A 1 -19.05 2.49 -29.70
N THR A 2 -19.61 1.31 -29.91
CA THR A 2 -19.05 0.29 -30.80
C THR A 2 -20.02 0.01 -31.95
N THR A 3 -19.51 -0.07 -33.18
CA THR A 3 -20.27 -0.40 -34.39
C THR A 3 -19.71 -1.69 -34.96
N PHE A 4 -20.51 -2.76 -35.04
CA PHE A 4 -20.07 -4.10 -35.48
C PHE A 4 -18.78 -4.59 -34.77
N GLY A 5 -18.64 -4.32 -33.48
CA GLY A 5 -17.46 -4.69 -32.71
C GLY A 5 -16.25 -3.75 -32.82
N LYS A 6 -16.25 -2.78 -33.74
CA LYS A 6 -15.22 -1.74 -33.82
C LYS A 6 -15.55 -0.57 -32.87
N VAL A 7 -14.58 -0.14 -32.10
CA VAL A 7 -14.71 1.03 -31.22
C VAL A 7 -14.64 2.29 -32.07
N GLU A 8 -15.71 3.08 -32.07
CA GLU A 8 -15.74 4.38 -32.74
C GLU A 8 -14.91 5.41 -31.96
N ASN A 9 -14.36 6.39 -32.68
CA ASN A 9 -13.60 7.46 -32.08
C ASN A 9 -14.55 8.43 -31.35
N GLY A 10 -14.33 8.59 -30.05
CA GLY A 10 -14.99 9.54 -29.17
C GLY A 10 -15.70 8.90 -27.99
N THR A 11 -15.53 9.54 -26.86
CA THR A 11 -16.32 9.31 -25.64
C THR A 11 -17.53 10.22 -25.67
N LYS A 12 -18.66 9.77 -25.14
CA LYS A 12 -19.85 10.58 -24.93
C LYS A 12 -20.09 10.77 -23.44
N ASP A 13 -20.45 11.98 -23.07
CA ASP A 13 -20.80 12.30 -21.68
C ASP A 13 -22.09 11.58 -21.25
N ALA A 14 -22.29 11.52 -19.94
CA ALA A 14 -23.53 10.99 -19.37
C ALA A 14 -24.73 11.80 -19.84
N GLY A 15 -25.71 11.13 -20.42
CA GLY A 15 -26.90 11.77 -20.97
C GLY A 15 -27.68 10.86 -21.90
N VAL A 16 -28.59 11.45 -22.64
CA VAL A 16 -29.37 10.74 -23.67
C VAL A 16 -28.52 10.60 -24.93
N VAL A 17 -28.18 9.39 -25.30
CA VAL A 17 -27.43 9.08 -26.51
C VAL A 17 -28.33 8.30 -27.47
N VAL A 18 -28.59 8.86 -28.63
CA VAL A 18 -29.28 8.17 -29.72
C VAL A 18 -28.26 7.28 -30.43
N LYS A 19 -28.60 6.00 -30.59
CA LYS A 19 -27.78 5.01 -31.29
C LYS A 19 -28.56 4.33 -32.42
N ALA A 20 -27.86 3.90 -33.45
CA ALA A 20 -28.44 3.02 -34.46
C ALA A 20 -28.63 1.60 -33.93
N PRO A 21 -29.55 0.79 -34.51
CA PRO A 21 -29.82 -0.57 -34.01
C PRO A 21 -28.60 -1.51 -33.95
N TRP A 22 -27.62 -1.28 -34.81
CA TRP A 22 -26.38 -2.06 -34.89
C TRP A 22 -25.22 -1.51 -34.03
N GLN A 23 -25.46 -0.42 -33.32
CA GLN A 23 -24.49 0.17 -32.41
C GLN A 23 -24.71 -0.32 -30.98
N SER A 24 -23.62 -0.57 -30.27
CA SER A 24 -23.64 -0.88 -28.85
C SER A 24 -22.95 0.22 -28.08
N ILE A 25 -23.50 0.57 -26.92
CA ILE A 25 -22.90 1.54 -26.00
C ILE A 25 -22.27 0.75 -24.87
N VAL A 26 -20.97 1.00 -24.66
CA VAL A 26 -20.24 0.48 -23.50
C VAL A 26 -20.16 1.60 -22.48
N LYS A 27 -20.70 1.36 -21.29
CA LYS A 27 -20.60 2.27 -20.17
C LYS A 27 -19.32 1.94 -19.39
N MET A 28 -18.52 2.98 -19.13
CA MET A 28 -17.38 2.93 -18.22
C MET A 28 -17.61 3.95 -17.11
N ASP A 29 -17.37 3.56 -15.87
CA ASP A 29 -17.51 4.46 -14.73
C ASP A 29 -16.20 5.24 -14.56
N ASN A 30 -16.28 6.58 -14.51
CA ASN A 30 -15.16 7.48 -14.28
C ASN A 30 -15.09 8.00 -12.84
N ARG A 31 -15.97 7.50 -11.98
CA ARG A 31 -15.92 7.80 -10.54
C ARG A 31 -14.74 7.06 -9.92
N VAL A 32 -14.38 7.49 -8.73
CA VAL A 32 -13.42 6.73 -7.92
C VAL A 32 -14.04 5.38 -7.58
N GLN A 33 -13.34 4.33 -7.97
CA GLN A 33 -13.64 2.94 -7.64
C GLN A 33 -12.62 2.46 -6.62
N GLU A 34 -12.96 1.46 -5.86
CA GLU A 34 -12.15 0.94 -4.77
C GLU A 34 -12.03 -0.57 -4.90
N VAL A 35 -10.83 -1.07 -4.71
CA VAL A 35 -10.53 -2.49 -4.64
C VAL A 35 -9.65 -2.77 -3.42
N SER A 36 -10.03 -3.79 -2.63
CA SER A 36 -9.25 -4.27 -1.50
C SER A 36 -8.64 -5.62 -1.83
N ILE A 37 -7.37 -5.78 -1.52
CA ILE A 37 -6.59 -6.97 -1.84
C ILE A 37 -5.85 -7.40 -0.58
N ASP A 38 -6.11 -8.63 -0.15
CA ASP A 38 -5.36 -9.29 0.91
C ASP A 38 -4.18 -10.05 0.28
N LEU A 39 -3.00 -9.84 0.81
CA LEU A 39 -1.79 -10.47 0.29
C LEU A 39 -0.75 -10.70 1.38
N SER A 40 0.14 -11.66 1.13
CA SER A 40 1.36 -11.86 1.92
C SER A 40 2.59 -11.42 1.12
N ALA A 41 3.54 -10.81 1.82
CA ALA A 41 4.83 -10.40 1.30
C ALA A 41 5.94 -10.82 2.28
N PHE A 42 7.19 -10.84 1.80
CA PHE A 42 8.36 -11.06 2.66
C PHE A 42 9.16 -9.78 2.81
N SER A 43 9.51 -9.47 4.05
CA SER A 43 10.44 -8.38 4.37
C SER A 43 11.87 -8.73 3.96
N SER A 44 12.79 -7.76 4.02
CA SER A 44 14.21 -7.98 3.68
C SER A 44 14.90 -8.99 4.60
N ASP A 45 14.44 -9.15 5.81
CA ASP A 45 14.88 -10.15 6.80
C ASP A 45 14.07 -11.46 6.77
N ILE A 46 13.35 -11.69 5.64
CA ILE A 46 12.63 -12.93 5.34
C ILE A 46 11.50 -13.23 6.34
N GLN A 47 10.92 -12.21 6.96
CA GLN A 47 9.71 -12.37 7.75
C GLN A 47 8.48 -12.28 6.86
N GLU A 48 7.53 -13.19 7.02
CA GLU A 48 6.25 -13.13 6.34
C GLU A 48 5.37 -12.07 6.98
N VAL A 49 4.82 -11.21 6.13
CA VAL A 49 3.96 -10.10 6.51
C VAL A 49 2.67 -10.23 5.73
N ALA A 50 1.56 -10.46 6.41
CA ALA A 50 0.24 -10.37 5.82
C ALA A 50 -0.25 -8.92 5.90
N THR A 51 -0.85 -8.44 4.81
CA THR A 51 -1.38 -7.08 4.73
C THR A 51 -2.61 -7.01 3.85
N SER A 52 -3.50 -6.10 4.17
CA SER A 52 -4.65 -5.74 3.34
C SER A 52 -4.44 -4.33 2.79
N VAL A 53 -4.47 -4.21 1.49
CA VAL A 53 -4.26 -2.95 0.78
C VAL A 53 -5.51 -2.59 0.01
N THR A 54 -6.03 -1.40 0.30
CA THR A 54 -7.17 -0.82 -0.40
C THR A 54 -6.68 0.28 -1.33
N VAL A 55 -7.06 0.18 -2.59
CA VAL A 55 -6.66 1.11 -3.65
C VAL A 55 -7.89 1.80 -4.21
N GLY A 56 -7.93 3.12 -4.10
CA GLY A 56 -8.90 3.97 -4.76
C GLY A 56 -8.34 4.49 -6.08
N TYR A 57 -9.02 4.22 -7.19
CA TYR A 57 -8.58 4.60 -8.52
C TYR A 57 -9.74 5.13 -9.36
N ARG A 58 -9.42 5.83 -10.41
CA ARG A 58 -10.39 6.27 -11.42
C ARG A 58 -9.79 6.22 -12.81
N ILE A 59 -10.67 6.08 -13.80
CA ILE A 59 -10.29 6.19 -15.20
C ILE A 59 -10.51 7.64 -15.65
N ASN A 60 -9.51 8.21 -16.32
CA ASN A 60 -9.68 9.48 -16.97
C ASN A 60 -10.60 9.29 -18.20
N GLN A 61 -11.65 10.10 -18.30
CA GLN A 61 -12.62 10.03 -19.39
C GLN A 61 -11.96 10.14 -20.77
N ALA A 62 -10.92 10.97 -20.90
CA ALA A 62 -10.18 11.13 -22.15
C ALA A 62 -9.52 9.83 -22.62
N ASN A 63 -9.12 8.98 -21.67
CA ASN A 63 -8.38 7.75 -21.92
C ASN A 63 -9.27 6.48 -21.88
N ALA A 64 -10.55 6.61 -21.49
CA ALA A 64 -11.47 5.48 -21.37
C ALA A 64 -11.59 4.65 -22.65
N MET A 65 -11.54 5.31 -23.80
CA MET A 65 -11.57 4.64 -25.10
C MET A 65 -10.31 3.80 -25.36
N THR A 66 -9.14 4.32 -25.00
CA THR A 66 -7.86 3.61 -25.14
C THR A 66 -7.81 2.38 -24.26
N ILE A 67 -8.18 2.53 -22.97
CA ILE A 67 -8.27 1.42 -22.02
C ILE A 67 -9.24 0.35 -22.53
N TYR A 68 -10.41 0.76 -23.05
CA TYR A 68 -11.36 -0.20 -23.59
C TYR A 68 -10.85 -0.94 -24.84
N LYS A 69 -10.11 -0.26 -25.72
CA LYS A 69 -9.53 -0.87 -26.91
C LYS A 69 -8.43 -1.88 -26.59
N GLU A 70 -7.57 -1.55 -25.63
CA GLU A 70 -6.37 -2.32 -25.31
C GLU A 70 -6.65 -3.46 -24.32
N VAL A 71 -7.52 -3.23 -23.34
CA VAL A 71 -7.75 -4.15 -22.21
C VAL A 71 -9.19 -4.65 -22.16
N GLY A 72 -10.13 -3.81 -22.59
CA GLY A 72 -11.55 -4.14 -22.53
C GLY A 72 -12.22 -3.67 -21.24
N ARG A 73 -13.30 -4.35 -20.85
CA ARG A 73 -14.12 -3.98 -19.68
C ARG A 73 -13.53 -4.47 -18.35
N LYS A 74 -12.66 -5.48 -18.40
CA LYS A 74 -12.06 -6.13 -17.24
C LYS A 74 -10.69 -5.53 -16.89
N TYR A 75 -10.54 -4.21 -17.05
CA TYR A 75 -9.28 -3.51 -16.77
C TYR A 75 -8.85 -3.63 -15.31
N GLU A 76 -9.79 -3.75 -14.38
CA GLU A 76 -9.51 -4.00 -12.97
C GLU A 76 -8.79 -5.35 -12.79
N ASP A 77 -9.38 -6.43 -13.31
CA ASP A 77 -8.83 -7.78 -13.21
C ASP A 77 -7.48 -7.93 -13.91
N VAL A 78 -7.27 -7.19 -15.01
CA VAL A 78 -6.09 -7.35 -15.88
C VAL A 78 -4.96 -6.41 -15.49
N LEU A 79 -5.27 -5.18 -15.08
CA LEU A 79 -4.28 -4.15 -14.79
C LEU A 79 -4.06 -3.92 -13.31
N ILE A 80 -5.14 -3.79 -12.52
CA ILE A 80 -5.01 -3.35 -11.12
C ILE A 80 -4.68 -4.52 -10.20
N LEU A 81 -5.49 -5.58 -10.25
CA LEU A 81 -5.33 -6.74 -9.36
C LEU A 81 -3.94 -7.41 -9.43
N PRO A 82 -3.26 -7.52 -10.58
CA PRO A 82 -1.89 -8.08 -10.59
C PRO A 82 -0.82 -7.07 -10.18
N ARG A 83 -1.01 -5.75 -10.45
CA ARG A 83 0.01 -4.73 -10.19
C ARG A 83 0.11 -4.31 -8.75
N VAL A 84 -1.00 -4.28 -8.02
CA VAL A 84 -1.00 -3.90 -6.60
C VAL A 84 -0.14 -4.87 -5.77
N PRO A 85 -0.32 -6.20 -5.82
CA PRO A 85 0.55 -7.13 -5.11
C PRO A 85 2.03 -7.06 -5.54
N GLU A 86 2.29 -6.82 -6.83
CA GLU A 86 3.67 -6.68 -7.35
C GLU A 86 4.39 -5.50 -6.69
N VAL A 87 3.76 -4.33 -6.67
CA VAL A 87 4.33 -3.13 -6.05
C VAL A 87 4.49 -3.30 -4.55
N VAL A 88 3.46 -3.82 -3.87
CA VAL A 88 3.50 -4.03 -2.42
C VAL A 88 4.63 -4.98 -2.03
N LYS A 89 4.76 -6.12 -2.71
CA LYS A 89 5.85 -7.08 -2.47
C LYS A 89 7.23 -6.47 -2.72
N THR A 90 7.35 -5.68 -3.78
CA THR A 90 8.61 -4.99 -4.09
C THR A 90 8.99 -4.00 -3.00
N VAL A 91 8.06 -3.19 -2.53
CA VAL A 91 8.34 -2.19 -1.49
C VAL A 91 8.64 -2.88 -0.16
N VAL A 92 7.81 -3.84 0.28
CA VAL A 92 8.00 -4.57 1.53
C VAL A 92 9.36 -5.26 1.58
N ALA A 93 9.83 -5.84 0.48
CA ALA A 93 11.13 -6.50 0.40
C ALA A 93 12.35 -5.57 0.61
N HIS A 94 12.17 -4.24 0.55
CA HIS A 94 13.24 -3.28 0.82
C HIS A 94 13.37 -2.91 2.30
N TYR A 95 12.39 -3.27 3.14
CA TYR A 95 12.35 -2.95 4.56
C TYR A 95 12.46 -4.21 5.40
N ASP A 96 13.13 -4.13 6.53
CA ASP A 96 13.05 -5.15 7.58
C ASP A 96 11.72 -5.02 8.36
N ALA A 97 11.34 -6.08 9.04
CA ALA A 97 10.07 -6.15 9.76
C ALA A 97 9.90 -5.04 10.81
N SER A 98 10.99 -4.66 11.51
CA SER A 98 10.98 -3.58 12.50
C SER A 98 10.76 -2.22 11.83
N SER A 99 11.37 -1.99 10.67
CA SER A 99 11.21 -0.76 9.88
C SER A 99 9.82 -0.62 9.26
N LEU A 100 9.18 -1.72 8.87
CA LEU A 100 7.79 -1.72 8.40
C LEU A 100 6.82 -1.20 9.46
N ILE A 101 7.09 -1.49 10.74
CA ILE A 101 6.30 -1.02 11.89
C ILE A 101 6.60 0.45 12.19
N SER A 102 7.90 0.78 12.33
CA SER A 102 8.35 2.11 12.80
C SER A 102 8.25 3.21 11.74
N ASN A 103 8.38 2.85 10.44
CA ASN A 103 8.37 3.79 9.32
C ASN A 103 7.17 3.59 8.39
N ARG A 104 6.03 3.21 8.95
CA ARG A 104 4.82 2.87 8.19
C ARG A 104 4.42 3.94 7.18
N ASP A 105 4.53 5.21 7.56
CA ASP A 105 4.14 6.34 6.70
C ASP A 105 5.07 6.43 5.48
N ALA A 106 6.37 6.26 5.66
CA ALA A 106 7.34 6.27 4.55
C ALA A 106 7.14 5.07 3.61
N VAL A 107 6.79 3.91 4.16
CA VAL A 107 6.44 2.72 3.36
C VAL A 107 5.19 2.96 2.53
N ALA A 108 4.15 3.54 3.13
CA ALA A 108 2.90 3.88 2.43
C ALA A 108 3.13 4.91 1.33
N GLU A 109 3.93 5.94 1.58
CA GLU A 109 4.29 6.98 0.60
C GLU A 109 5.07 6.38 -0.58
N GLN A 110 5.99 5.47 -0.31
CA GLN A 110 6.74 4.79 -1.37
C GLN A 110 5.84 3.86 -2.20
N MET A 111 4.90 3.15 -1.58
CA MET A 111 3.91 2.35 -2.28
C MET A 111 3.01 3.22 -3.15
N ASP A 112 2.51 4.36 -2.64
CA ASP A 112 1.70 5.31 -3.41
C ASP A 112 2.46 5.82 -4.64
N ALA A 113 3.69 6.27 -4.46
CA ALA A 113 4.51 6.80 -5.55
C ALA A 113 4.77 5.76 -6.65
N GLN A 114 5.14 4.53 -6.26
CA GLN A 114 5.39 3.46 -7.22
C GLN A 114 4.10 3.01 -7.93
N LEU A 115 3.01 2.80 -7.18
CA LEU A 115 1.75 2.37 -7.77
C LEU A 115 1.18 3.43 -8.70
N ARG A 116 1.26 4.70 -8.32
CA ARG A 116 0.88 5.83 -9.17
C ARG A 116 1.66 5.85 -10.48
N SER A 117 2.96 5.64 -10.43
CA SER A 117 3.82 5.57 -11.61
C SER A 117 3.45 4.40 -12.55
N VAL A 118 3.16 3.23 -11.97
CA VAL A 118 2.79 2.04 -12.72
C VAL A 118 1.41 2.18 -13.35
N LEU A 119 0.41 2.67 -12.60
CA LEU A 119 -0.96 2.82 -13.10
C LEU A 119 -1.09 3.95 -14.13
N ALA A 120 -0.29 5.01 -14.00
CA ALA A 120 -0.27 6.11 -14.97
C ALA A 120 0.11 5.64 -16.39
N GLN A 121 0.97 4.62 -16.52
CA GLN A 121 1.34 4.03 -17.81
C GLN A 121 0.13 3.42 -18.55
N TYR A 122 -0.89 3.03 -17.79
CA TYR A 122 -2.14 2.47 -18.31
C TYR A 122 -3.29 3.48 -18.34
N ASN A 123 -2.99 4.77 -18.15
CA ASN A 123 -3.99 5.84 -18.09
C ASN A 123 -5.03 5.68 -16.94
N ILE A 124 -4.61 5.09 -15.85
CA ILE A 124 -5.40 4.94 -14.63
C ILE A 124 -4.84 5.90 -13.58
N ASP A 125 -5.70 6.77 -13.04
CA ASP A 125 -5.33 7.71 -11.99
C ASP A 125 -5.52 7.06 -10.62
N LEU A 126 -4.44 6.94 -9.85
CA LEU A 126 -4.50 6.54 -8.44
C LEU A 126 -5.04 7.71 -7.61
N SER A 127 -6.14 7.50 -6.91
CA SER A 127 -6.73 8.51 -6.02
C SER A 127 -6.12 8.43 -4.62
N TYR A 128 -6.04 7.24 -4.06
CA TYR A 128 -5.40 6.97 -2.76
C TYR A 128 -5.03 5.50 -2.63
N ILE A 129 -4.13 5.24 -1.70
CA ILE A 129 -3.81 3.91 -1.20
C ILE A 129 -3.99 3.89 0.33
N SER A 130 -4.57 2.84 0.87
CA SER A 130 -4.70 2.61 2.29
C SER A 130 -4.17 1.22 2.64
N ILE A 131 -3.25 1.18 3.59
CA ILE A 131 -2.68 -0.06 4.10
C ILE A 131 -3.28 -0.29 5.48
N THR A 132 -4.05 -1.36 5.65
CA THR A 132 -4.82 -1.56 6.88
C THR A 132 -3.92 -2.02 8.01
N ASN A 133 -3.19 -3.12 7.83
CA ASN A 133 -2.31 -3.70 8.84
C ASN A 133 -1.08 -4.32 8.21
N PHE A 134 -0.01 -4.44 9.01
CA PHE A 134 1.08 -5.37 8.80
C PHE A 134 0.99 -6.41 9.92
N ASP A 135 0.53 -7.60 9.57
CA ASP A 135 0.41 -8.70 10.51
C ASP A 135 1.59 -9.64 10.32
N PHE A 136 2.33 -9.84 11.39
CA PHE A 136 3.50 -10.73 11.43
C PHE A 136 3.13 -12.06 12.07
N THR A 137 3.95 -13.09 11.85
CA THR A 137 3.77 -14.38 12.50
C THR A 137 3.91 -14.26 14.01
N ASP A 138 3.15 -15.06 14.77
CA ASP A 138 3.19 -15.06 16.24
C ASP A 138 4.61 -15.27 16.77
N THR A 139 5.37 -16.17 16.16
CA THR A 139 6.77 -16.42 16.50
C THR A 139 7.68 -15.20 16.37
N PHE A 140 7.46 -14.36 15.38
CA PHE A 140 8.21 -13.11 15.22
C PHE A 140 7.77 -12.09 16.26
N THR A 141 6.48 -11.95 16.49
CA THR A 141 5.91 -11.03 17.48
C THR A 141 6.43 -11.36 18.87
N ASP A 142 6.39 -12.63 19.28
CA ASP A 142 6.92 -13.10 20.56
C ASP A 142 8.42 -12.81 20.72
N ALA A 143 9.20 -13.00 19.66
CA ALA A 143 10.64 -12.73 19.66
C ALA A 143 10.94 -11.23 19.80
N VAL A 144 10.16 -10.36 19.13
CA VAL A 144 10.29 -8.90 19.24
C VAL A 144 9.90 -8.44 20.64
N GLU A 145 8.79 -8.94 21.19
CA GLU A 145 8.36 -8.63 22.56
C GLU A 145 9.43 -9.02 23.60
N ALA A 146 9.99 -10.23 23.47
CA ALA A 146 11.05 -10.69 24.35
C ALA A 146 12.30 -9.80 24.24
N LYS A 147 12.68 -9.40 23.04
CA LYS A 147 13.81 -8.48 22.80
C LYS A 147 13.57 -7.09 23.42
N VAL A 148 12.38 -6.54 23.21
CA VAL A 148 12.01 -5.22 23.76
C VAL A 148 12.02 -5.27 25.30
N LYS A 149 11.47 -6.34 25.90
CA LYS A 149 11.47 -6.54 27.34
C LYS A 149 12.89 -6.62 27.88
N ALA A 150 13.76 -7.41 27.28
CA ALA A 150 15.17 -7.53 27.67
C ALA A 150 15.91 -6.17 27.56
N GLN A 151 15.64 -5.41 26.51
CA GLN A 151 16.21 -4.08 26.35
C GLN A 151 15.75 -3.10 27.43
N GLN A 152 14.45 -3.09 27.75
CA GLN A 152 13.90 -2.25 28.81
C GLN A 152 14.46 -2.63 30.21
N GLU A 153 14.62 -3.94 30.47
CA GLU A 153 15.25 -4.41 31.70
C GLU A 153 16.70 -3.97 31.83
N LYS A 154 17.44 -4.01 30.71
CA LYS A 154 18.83 -3.50 30.64
C LYS A 154 18.90 -1.99 30.91
N GLU A 155 18.08 -1.19 30.22
CA GLU A 155 18.04 0.26 30.40
C GLU A 155 17.66 0.66 31.84
N LYS A 156 16.71 -0.08 32.42
CA LYS A 156 16.34 0.10 33.82
C LYS A 156 17.48 -0.21 34.76
N ALA A 157 18.20 -1.32 34.56
CA ALA A 157 19.36 -1.69 35.35
C ALA A 157 20.49 -0.67 35.25
N GLU A 158 20.75 -0.15 34.04
CA GLU A 158 21.73 0.91 33.81
C GLU A 158 21.33 2.21 34.51
N THR A 159 20.06 2.61 34.42
CA THR A 159 19.53 3.79 35.12
C THR A 159 19.62 3.66 36.64
N ASP A 160 19.28 2.48 37.16
CA ASP A 160 19.33 2.21 38.62
C ASP A 160 20.79 2.16 39.12
N ALA A 161 21.72 1.63 38.32
CA ALA A 161 23.15 1.66 38.63
C ALA A 161 23.71 3.09 38.64
N GLU A 162 23.32 3.93 37.69
CA GLU A 162 23.72 5.32 37.65
C GLU A 162 23.15 6.12 38.81
N LYS A 163 21.88 5.91 39.21
CA LYS A 163 21.29 6.52 40.40
C LYS A 163 22.07 6.17 41.66
N ARG A 164 22.38 4.87 41.86
CA ARG A 164 23.17 4.42 43.02
C ARG A 164 24.56 5.05 43.02
N ARG A 165 25.18 5.23 41.86
CA ARG A 165 26.48 5.88 41.76
C ARG A 165 26.44 7.37 42.15
N VAL A 166 25.39 8.08 41.66
CA VAL A 166 25.18 9.49 42.00
C VAL A 166 24.86 9.66 43.49
N GLU A 167 24.01 8.78 44.07
CA GLU A 167 23.69 8.79 45.50
C GLU A 167 24.92 8.51 46.37
N ALA A 168 25.75 7.52 45.97
CA ALA A 168 26.98 7.22 46.71
C ALA A 168 28.00 8.39 46.65
N GLN A 169 28.07 9.06 45.51
CA GLN A 169 28.92 10.22 45.36
C GLN A 169 28.43 11.43 46.18
N ALA A 170 27.10 11.67 46.19
CA ALA A 170 26.51 12.73 47.00
C ALA A 170 26.68 12.51 48.51
N THR A 171 26.60 11.25 48.99
CA THR A 171 26.88 10.90 50.36
C THR A 171 28.36 11.08 50.72
N ALA A 172 29.29 10.71 49.85
CA ALA A 172 30.73 10.92 50.05
C ALA A 172 31.14 12.40 50.09
N ASP A 173 30.45 13.24 49.27
CA ASP A 173 30.67 14.70 49.26
C ASP A 173 30.03 15.41 50.44
N ALA A 174 29.05 14.79 51.13
CA ALA A 174 28.42 15.35 52.32
C ALA A 174 29.15 15.02 53.63
N ASP A 175 30.02 14.00 53.61
CA ASP A 175 30.81 13.56 54.77
C ASP A 175 32.23 14.22 54.82
N LEU A 176 32.53 15.15 53.87
CA LEU A 176 33.75 15.97 53.80
C LEU A 176 33.48 17.39 54.30
#